data_e070cbf207a8f6a0fa4cb53236350b33
#
_entry.id   e070cbf207a8f6a0fa4cb53236350b33
#
_cell.length_a   1.000
_cell.length_b   1.000
_cell.length_c   1.000
_cell.angle_alpha   90.00
_cell.angle_beta   90.00
_cell.angle_gamma   90.00
#
_symmetry.space_group_name_H-M   'P 1'
#
loop_
_entity.id
_entity.type
_entity.pdbx_description
1 polymer ?
#
loop_
_entity_poly.entity_id
_entity_poly.type
_entity_poly.pdbx_seq_one_letter_code
_entity_poly.pdbx_strand_id
1 'polypeptide(L)'
;DRIIIGGDGSMQILKKLAKEGDMKIVAIPKTIDNDVGATESSIGFHTAVDVATQALDNLQSTAASHRRSMILEVMGRDAGHIALNAGIAGGADIILIPEIKYSIEGIITKLNSMKKHDIQHSLIIVAEAVKKENGNTVLHKYMDGEKRLGGIGDYIAHELMKKTDVECRVTSLGHVQRGAPPTASDRILASAFGVYAVDLIDKKKFDRMVAWKDRKVIDVPIDEGIRTYKNVERKDSLVETALSLDIYLGDKT
;
A
#
# COMPACT_ATOMS: atom_id res chain seq x y z
N ASP A 1 8.35 16.78 -27.56
CA ASP A 1 8.60 16.62 -26.13
C ASP A 1 7.29 16.25 -25.42
N ARG A 2 7.33 15.30 -24.46
CA ARG A 2 6.13 14.82 -23.75
C ARG A 2 6.42 14.64 -22.26
N ILE A 3 5.46 14.98 -21.41
CA ILE A 3 5.43 14.57 -20.00
C ILE A 3 4.53 13.36 -19.87
N ILE A 4 5.04 12.31 -19.24
CA ILE A 4 4.34 11.06 -18.97
C ILE A 4 4.00 11.01 -17.48
N ILE A 5 2.73 10.79 -17.14
CA ILE A 5 2.29 10.68 -15.74
C ILE A 5 1.71 9.28 -15.53
N GLY A 6 2.32 8.47 -14.66
CA GLY A 6 1.85 7.11 -14.43
C GLY A 6 2.67 6.32 -13.44
N GLY A 7 2.26 5.08 -13.17
CA GLY A 7 3.03 4.08 -12.42
C GLY A 7 4.05 3.38 -13.33
N ASP A 8 4.74 2.39 -12.77
CA ASP A 8 5.79 1.61 -13.42
C ASP A 8 5.37 1.01 -14.77
N GLY A 9 4.25 0.29 -14.81
CA GLY A 9 3.74 -0.32 -16.03
C GLY A 9 3.42 0.69 -17.13
N SER A 10 2.81 1.84 -16.77
CA SER A 10 2.56 2.93 -17.74
C SER A 10 3.85 3.52 -18.27
N MET A 11 4.84 3.72 -17.40
CA MET A 11 6.15 4.25 -17.80
C MET A 11 6.90 3.29 -18.72
N GLN A 12 6.84 1.97 -18.46
CA GLN A 12 7.45 0.94 -19.32
C GLN A 12 6.88 0.98 -20.74
N ILE A 13 5.53 0.98 -20.86
CA ILE A 13 4.84 1.01 -22.15
C ILE A 13 5.16 2.31 -22.91
N LEU A 14 5.03 3.46 -22.22
CA LEU A 14 5.23 4.76 -22.85
C LEU A 14 6.69 5.00 -23.22
N LYS A 15 7.65 4.47 -22.45
CA LYS A 15 9.06 4.51 -22.81
C LYS A 15 9.34 3.71 -24.09
N LYS A 16 8.72 2.53 -24.23
CA LYS A 16 8.84 1.74 -25.46
C LYS A 16 8.28 2.49 -26.66
N LEU A 17 7.07 3.05 -26.53
CA LEU A 17 6.46 3.86 -27.57
C LEU A 17 7.27 5.11 -27.92
N ALA A 18 7.85 5.77 -26.91
CA ALA A 18 8.71 6.93 -27.11
C ALA A 18 9.94 6.59 -27.94
N LYS A 19 10.57 5.44 -27.68
CA LYS A 19 11.72 4.96 -28.46
C LYS A 19 11.32 4.63 -29.92
N GLU A 20 10.18 3.99 -30.13
CA GLU A 20 9.67 3.65 -31.47
C GLU A 20 9.27 4.91 -32.27
N GLY A 21 8.75 5.94 -31.60
CA GLY A 21 8.27 7.19 -32.22
C GLY A 21 9.28 8.35 -32.17
N ASP A 22 10.54 8.12 -31.79
CA ASP A 22 11.57 9.15 -31.58
C ASP A 22 11.07 10.33 -30.70
N MET A 23 10.33 10.02 -29.66
CA MET A 23 9.76 11.02 -28.75
C MET A 23 10.66 11.24 -27.54
N LYS A 24 10.89 12.51 -27.24
CA LYS A 24 11.60 12.94 -26.02
C LYS A 24 10.63 13.03 -24.85
N ILE A 25 10.94 12.33 -23.78
CA ILE A 25 10.03 12.16 -22.64
C ILE A 25 10.63 12.53 -21.29
N VAL A 26 9.78 13.03 -20.39
CA VAL A 26 10.04 13.18 -18.96
C VAL A 26 8.90 12.50 -18.21
N ALA A 27 9.21 11.68 -17.21
CA ALA A 27 8.20 10.91 -16.46
C ALA A 27 7.94 11.51 -15.07
N ILE A 28 6.68 11.44 -14.64
CA ILE A 28 6.21 11.81 -13.29
C ILE A 28 5.56 10.57 -12.67
N PRO A 29 6.06 10.08 -11.51
CA PRO A 29 5.49 8.89 -10.86
C PRO A 29 4.14 9.21 -10.22
N LYS A 30 3.08 8.50 -10.65
CA LYS A 30 1.72 8.62 -10.15
C LYS A 30 1.12 7.22 -10.01
N THR A 31 1.07 6.74 -8.79
CA THR A 31 0.43 5.50 -8.37
C THR A 31 0.10 5.61 -6.88
N ILE A 32 -0.99 4.99 -6.45
CA ILE A 32 -1.30 4.89 -5.01
C ILE A 32 -0.41 3.88 -4.30
N ASP A 33 0.17 2.92 -5.03
CA ASP A 33 0.86 1.75 -4.49
C ASP A 33 2.25 2.10 -3.92
N ASN A 34 2.81 3.25 -4.33
CA ASN A 34 4.14 3.74 -3.93
C ASN A 34 5.27 2.75 -4.23
N ASP A 35 5.10 1.98 -5.29
CA ASP A 35 5.94 0.86 -5.72
C ASP A 35 7.00 1.23 -6.78
N VAL A 36 7.02 2.49 -7.24
CA VAL A 36 7.99 2.99 -8.21
C VAL A 36 9.35 3.16 -7.55
N GLY A 37 10.39 2.57 -8.16
CA GLY A 37 11.76 2.68 -7.67
C GLY A 37 12.32 4.10 -7.74
N ALA A 38 13.42 4.33 -7.02
CA ALA A 38 14.18 5.59 -7.01
C ALA A 38 13.41 6.83 -6.51
N THR A 39 12.17 6.69 -6.04
CA THR A 39 11.41 7.78 -5.39
C THR A 39 10.85 7.33 -4.04
N GLU A 40 10.90 8.19 -3.03
CA GLU A 40 10.32 7.92 -1.72
C GLU A 40 8.79 8.02 -1.76
N SER A 41 8.25 8.85 -2.63
CA SER A 41 6.81 9.09 -2.74
C SER A 41 6.35 9.25 -4.18
N SER A 42 5.18 8.69 -4.49
CA SER A 42 4.45 8.86 -5.75
C SER A 42 3.15 9.62 -5.52
N ILE A 43 2.69 10.36 -6.52
CA ILE A 43 1.43 11.11 -6.46
C ILE A 43 0.26 10.14 -6.29
N GLY A 44 -0.57 10.37 -5.28
CA GLY A 44 -1.75 9.58 -4.94
C GLY A 44 -1.57 8.66 -3.73
N PHE A 45 -0.35 8.37 -3.33
CA PHE A 45 -0.05 7.50 -2.20
C PHE A 45 -0.59 8.05 -0.87
N HIS A 46 -0.28 9.30 -0.55
CA HIS A 46 -0.72 9.92 0.71
C HIS A 46 -2.25 10.00 0.82
N THR A 47 -2.92 10.25 -0.30
CA THR A 47 -4.39 10.25 -0.34
C THR A 47 -4.95 8.85 -0.10
N ALA A 48 -4.36 7.81 -0.68
CA ALA A 48 -4.80 6.44 -0.46
C ALA A 48 -4.58 5.96 0.98
N VAL A 49 -3.47 6.38 1.61
CA VAL A 49 -3.21 6.15 3.04
C VAL A 49 -4.25 6.85 3.91
N ASP A 50 -4.58 8.11 3.60
CA ASP A 50 -5.60 8.88 4.34
C ASP A 50 -6.96 8.20 4.31
N VAL A 51 -7.41 7.73 3.12
CA VAL A 51 -8.68 6.98 2.98
C VAL A 51 -8.68 5.71 3.83
N ALA A 52 -7.59 4.96 3.82
CA ALA A 52 -7.49 3.73 4.61
C ALA A 52 -7.45 4.02 6.12
N THR A 53 -6.77 5.10 6.54
CA THR A 53 -6.74 5.56 7.93
C THR A 53 -8.13 5.96 8.41
N GLN A 54 -8.86 6.77 7.64
CA GLN A 54 -10.25 7.14 7.95
C GLN A 54 -11.18 5.93 8.04
N ALA A 55 -10.96 4.92 7.19
CA ALA A 55 -11.73 3.68 7.28
C ALA A 55 -11.46 2.92 8.59
N LEU A 56 -10.20 2.86 9.07
CA LEU A 56 -9.86 2.29 10.38
C LEU A 56 -10.52 3.08 11.51
N ASP A 57 -10.46 4.42 11.48
CA ASP A 57 -11.12 5.29 12.47
C ASP A 57 -12.64 4.99 12.55
N ASN A 58 -13.29 4.84 11.41
CA ASN A 58 -14.71 4.50 11.34
C ASN A 58 -15.02 3.09 11.88
N LEU A 59 -14.09 2.14 11.74
CA LEU A 59 -14.25 0.78 12.24
C LEU A 59 -13.98 0.65 13.75
N GLN A 60 -13.16 1.54 14.33
CA GLN A 60 -12.72 1.49 15.73
C GLN A 60 -13.92 1.47 16.70
N SER A 61 -14.85 2.41 16.55
CA SER A 61 -15.97 2.53 17.46
C SER A 61 -16.91 1.31 17.41
N THR A 62 -17.16 0.78 16.21
CA THR A 62 -18.00 -0.40 16.04
C THR A 62 -17.28 -1.68 16.48
N ALA A 63 -15.96 -1.78 16.29
CA ALA A 63 -15.14 -2.87 16.83
C ALA A 63 -15.27 -2.95 18.36
N ALA A 64 -15.08 -1.81 19.04
CA ALA A 64 -15.13 -1.72 20.48
C ALA A 64 -16.54 -2.01 21.05
N SER A 65 -17.58 -1.39 20.49
CA SER A 65 -18.96 -1.55 20.98
C SER A 65 -19.51 -2.97 20.83
N HIS A 66 -19.09 -3.68 19.79
CA HIS A 66 -19.54 -5.05 19.51
C HIS A 66 -18.53 -6.13 19.92
N ARG A 67 -17.35 -5.75 20.45
CA ARG A 67 -16.28 -6.68 20.87
C ARG A 67 -15.86 -7.63 19.73
N ARG A 68 -15.63 -7.05 18.53
CA ARG A 68 -15.31 -7.79 17.30
C ARG A 68 -13.91 -7.47 16.78
N SER A 69 -13.35 -8.37 16.00
CA SER A 69 -12.20 -8.09 15.16
C SER A 69 -12.66 -7.57 13.81
N MET A 70 -12.30 -6.34 13.49
CA MET A 70 -12.57 -5.72 12.20
C MET A 70 -11.35 -5.87 11.30
N ILE A 71 -11.55 -6.44 10.11
CA ILE A 71 -10.50 -6.65 9.12
C ILE A 71 -10.72 -5.69 7.96
N LEU A 72 -9.77 -4.80 7.74
CA LEU A 72 -9.77 -3.87 6.60
C LEU A 72 -8.82 -4.37 5.53
N GLU A 73 -9.35 -4.76 4.37
CA GLU A 73 -8.55 -5.10 3.20
C GLU A 73 -8.34 -3.87 2.32
N VAL A 74 -7.07 -3.57 1.98
CA VAL A 74 -6.66 -2.40 1.25
C VAL A 74 -5.91 -2.75 -0.02
N MET A 75 -5.97 -1.87 -1.02
CA MET A 75 -5.17 -1.95 -2.23
C MET A 75 -3.68 -1.73 -1.93
N GLY A 76 -2.83 -1.90 -2.93
CA GLY A 76 -1.38 -1.70 -2.86
C GLY A 76 -0.62 -2.60 -3.83
N ARG A 77 -1.34 -3.38 -4.66
CA ARG A 77 -0.76 -4.41 -5.54
C ARG A 77 0.19 -5.31 -4.74
N ASP A 78 1.42 -5.49 -5.22
CA ASP A 78 2.40 -6.40 -4.62
C ASP A 78 3.21 -5.77 -3.47
N ALA A 79 2.88 -4.53 -3.04
CA ALA A 79 3.56 -3.81 -1.96
C ALA A 79 2.64 -3.49 -0.78
N GLY A 80 3.20 -3.55 0.43
CA GLY A 80 2.49 -3.31 1.68
C GLY A 80 2.51 -1.86 2.17
N HIS A 81 2.97 -0.89 1.37
CA HIS A 81 3.15 0.50 1.81
C HIS A 81 1.88 1.14 2.36
N ILE A 82 0.73 0.97 1.70
CA ILE A 82 -0.54 1.55 2.17
C ILE A 82 -0.95 0.91 3.50
N ALA A 83 -0.95 -0.43 3.57
CA ALA A 83 -1.36 -1.15 4.78
C ALA A 83 -0.46 -0.80 5.98
N LEU A 84 0.85 -0.69 5.77
CA LEU A 84 1.80 -0.34 6.83
C LEU A 84 1.56 1.09 7.35
N ASN A 85 1.50 2.06 6.45
CA ASN A 85 1.33 3.47 6.83
C ASN A 85 -0.05 3.72 7.47
N ALA A 86 -1.12 3.25 6.83
CA ALA A 86 -2.47 3.42 7.35
C ALA A 86 -2.70 2.64 8.65
N GLY A 87 -2.11 1.44 8.77
CA GLY A 87 -2.22 0.62 9.98
C GLY A 87 -1.57 1.27 11.19
N ILE A 88 -0.37 1.86 11.03
CA ILE A 88 0.28 2.61 12.12
C ILE A 88 -0.54 3.87 12.45
N ALA A 89 -0.93 4.65 11.45
CA ALA A 89 -1.67 5.90 11.63
C ALA A 89 -3.06 5.70 12.25
N GLY A 90 -3.78 4.65 11.85
CA GLY A 90 -5.13 4.32 12.31
C GLY A 90 -5.17 3.38 13.53
N GLY A 91 -4.01 3.09 14.15
CA GLY A 91 -3.95 2.31 15.39
C GLY A 91 -4.35 0.84 15.23
N ALA A 92 -4.01 0.21 14.10
CA ALA A 92 -4.26 -1.21 13.91
C ALA A 92 -3.42 -2.06 14.88
N ASP A 93 -4.00 -3.11 15.43
CA ASP A 93 -3.33 -4.07 16.30
C ASP A 93 -2.50 -5.09 15.50
N ILE A 94 -2.91 -5.31 14.25
CA ILE A 94 -2.31 -6.28 13.33
C ILE A 94 -2.24 -5.66 11.94
N ILE A 95 -1.05 -5.69 11.34
CA ILE A 95 -0.80 -5.21 9.98
C ILE A 95 -0.20 -6.37 9.18
N LEU A 96 -0.85 -6.79 8.11
CA LEU A 96 -0.36 -7.87 7.25
C LEU A 96 0.01 -7.31 5.88
N ILE A 97 1.25 -7.53 5.47
CA ILE A 97 1.81 -7.07 4.20
C ILE A 97 2.47 -8.23 3.44
N PRO A 98 2.53 -8.19 2.10
CA PRO A 98 3.05 -9.30 1.30
C PRO A 98 4.53 -9.59 1.55
N GLU A 99 5.30 -8.61 2.02
CA GLU A 99 6.75 -8.72 2.25
C GLU A 99 7.10 -9.47 3.54
N ILE A 100 6.15 -9.60 4.48
CA ILE A 100 6.39 -10.24 5.78
C ILE A 100 5.43 -11.43 5.92
N LYS A 101 6.00 -12.62 6.14
CA LYS A 101 5.20 -13.84 6.38
C LYS A 101 4.50 -13.75 7.73
N TYR A 102 3.26 -14.19 7.76
CA TYR A 102 2.45 -14.33 8.97
C TYR A 102 1.98 -15.78 9.13
N SER A 103 1.48 -16.09 10.32
CA SER A 103 0.69 -17.29 10.57
C SER A 103 -0.63 -16.94 11.25
N ILE A 104 -1.66 -17.74 11.00
CA ILE A 104 -2.94 -17.62 11.71
C ILE A 104 -2.73 -17.81 13.21
N GLU A 105 -1.83 -18.69 13.59
CA GLU A 105 -1.47 -18.92 14.99
C GLU A 105 -0.81 -17.70 15.65
N GLY A 106 0.05 -16.99 14.91
CA GLY A 106 0.62 -15.70 15.35
C GLY A 106 -0.44 -14.64 15.58
N ILE A 107 -1.41 -14.53 14.67
CA ILE A 107 -2.58 -13.64 14.85
C ILE A 107 -3.36 -14.02 16.12
N ILE A 108 -3.68 -15.30 16.30
CA ILE A 108 -4.39 -15.83 17.49
C ILE A 108 -3.63 -15.51 18.77
N THR A 109 -2.32 -15.68 18.75
CA THR A 109 -1.44 -15.37 19.91
C THR A 109 -1.54 -13.88 20.28
N LYS A 110 -1.52 -12.97 19.29
CA LYS A 110 -1.70 -11.53 19.52
C LYS A 110 -3.09 -11.23 20.09
N LEU A 111 -4.16 -11.77 19.51
CA LEU A 111 -5.53 -11.58 20.01
C LEU A 111 -5.70 -12.09 21.44
N ASN A 112 -5.10 -13.24 21.77
CA ASN A 112 -5.13 -13.79 23.13
C ASN A 112 -4.34 -12.93 24.12
N SER A 113 -3.22 -12.34 23.69
CA SER A 113 -2.47 -11.37 24.50
C SER A 113 -3.33 -10.15 24.81
N MET A 114 -4.03 -9.60 23.83
CA MET A 114 -4.93 -8.45 24.02
C MET A 114 -6.07 -8.78 25.00
N LYS A 115 -6.69 -9.96 24.87
CA LYS A 115 -7.73 -10.44 25.81
C LYS A 115 -7.25 -10.50 27.26
N LYS A 116 -5.99 -10.87 27.51
CA LYS A 116 -5.40 -10.88 28.87
C LYS A 116 -5.32 -9.48 29.49
N HIS A 117 -5.32 -8.43 28.67
CA HIS A 117 -5.36 -7.03 29.08
C HIS A 117 -6.74 -6.41 28.97
N ASP A 118 -7.80 -7.25 28.94
CA ASP A 118 -9.23 -6.86 28.85
C ASP A 118 -9.59 -6.13 27.55
N ILE A 119 -8.77 -6.25 26.50
CA ILE A 119 -9.05 -5.73 25.17
C ILE A 119 -9.75 -6.83 24.36
N GLN A 120 -11.06 -6.68 24.11
CA GLN A 120 -11.91 -7.70 23.48
C GLN A 120 -12.27 -7.37 22.02
N HIS A 121 -11.66 -6.36 21.44
CA HIS A 121 -11.81 -5.98 20.04
C HIS A 121 -10.45 -5.82 19.39
N SER A 122 -10.39 -5.84 18.08
CA SER A 122 -9.16 -5.56 17.36
C SER A 122 -9.39 -4.96 15.98
N LEU A 123 -8.41 -4.21 15.52
CA LEU A 123 -8.32 -3.72 14.14
C LEU A 123 -7.18 -4.45 13.43
N ILE A 124 -7.53 -5.08 12.32
CA ILE A 124 -6.59 -5.79 11.44
C ILE A 124 -6.63 -5.10 10.09
N ILE A 125 -5.48 -4.68 9.58
CA ILE A 125 -5.36 -4.20 8.21
C ILE A 125 -4.53 -5.19 7.39
N VAL A 126 -4.97 -5.50 6.17
CA VAL A 126 -4.31 -6.46 5.30
C VAL A 126 -4.21 -5.92 3.88
N ALA A 127 -3.03 -5.98 3.28
CA ALA A 127 -2.83 -5.66 1.87
C ALA A 127 -3.37 -6.79 0.97
N GLU A 128 -4.02 -6.43 -0.14
CA GLU A 128 -4.70 -7.37 -1.06
C GLU A 128 -3.79 -8.48 -1.64
N ALA A 129 -2.47 -8.24 -1.70
CA ALA A 129 -1.49 -9.21 -2.22
C ALA A 129 -0.93 -10.17 -1.16
N VAL A 130 -1.33 -10.06 0.09
CA VAL A 130 -0.95 -11.01 1.13
C VAL A 130 -1.42 -12.41 0.73
N LYS A 131 -0.53 -13.38 0.85
CA LYS A 131 -0.81 -14.77 0.47
C LYS A 131 -1.39 -15.54 1.66
N LYS A 132 -2.15 -16.59 1.37
CA LYS A 132 -2.52 -17.59 2.37
C LYS A 132 -1.26 -18.25 2.97
N GLU A 133 -1.37 -18.86 4.15
CA GLU A 133 -0.24 -19.56 4.79
C GLU A 133 0.41 -20.62 3.87
N ASN A 134 -0.37 -21.25 2.99
CA ASN A 134 0.12 -22.21 2.01
C ASN A 134 0.83 -21.58 0.80
N GLY A 135 1.02 -20.25 0.78
CA GLY A 135 1.67 -19.50 -0.28
C GLY A 135 0.77 -19.14 -1.48
N ASN A 136 -0.48 -19.57 -1.49
CA ASN A 136 -1.40 -19.28 -2.59
C ASN A 136 -1.93 -17.85 -2.50
N THR A 137 -1.96 -17.15 -3.63
CA THR A 137 -2.59 -15.84 -3.78
C THR A 137 -4.12 -15.99 -3.81
N VAL A 138 -4.83 -15.08 -3.15
CA VAL A 138 -6.29 -15.01 -3.25
C VAL A 138 -6.67 -14.10 -4.41
N LEU A 139 -7.52 -14.61 -5.29
CA LEU A 139 -7.93 -13.91 -6.51
C LEU A 139 -9.45 -13.99 -6.66
N HIS A 140 -10.08 -12.84 -6.89
CA HIS A 140 -11.46 -12.79 -7.37
C HIS A 140 -11.48 -13.01 -8.88
N LYS A 141 -12.33 -13.94 -9.33
CA LYS A 141 -12.60 -14.16 -10.76
C LYS A 141 -13.80 -13.30 -11.17
N TYR A 142 -13.59 -12.39 -12.09
CA TYR A 142 -14.64 -11.54 -12.63
C TYR A 142 -15.36 -12.18 -13.82
N MET A 143 -16.52 -11.62 -14.21
CA MET A 143 -17.34 -12.14 -15.30
C MET A 143 -16.65 -12.06 -16.67
N ASP A 144 -15.70 -11.13 -16.83
CA ASP A 144 -14.83 -10.99 -18.00
C ASP A 144 -13.72 -12.06 -18.07
N GLY A 145 -13.64 -12.94 -17.05
CA GLY A 145 -12.60 -13.97 -16.93
C GLY A 145 -11.30 -13.48 -16.31
N GLU A 146 -11.16 -12.19 -16.08
CA GLU A 146 -9.98 -11.64 -15.40
C GLU A 146 -9.94 -12.07 -13.93
N LYS A 147 -8.71 -12.25 -13.43
CA LYS A 147 -8.42 -12.52 -12.02
C LYS A 147 -7.74 -11.32 -11.42
N ARG A 148 -8.29 -10.78 -10.34
CA ARG A 148 -7.73 -9.63 -9.62
C ARG A 148 -7.48 -10.00 -8.17
N LEU A 149 -6.47 -9.39 -7.55
CA LEU A 149 -6.17 -9.56 -6.11
C LEU A 149 -7.39 -9.18 -5.28
N GLY A 150 -7.58 -9.85 -4.14
CA GLY A 150 -8.62 -9.56 -3.17
C GLY A 150 -9.24 -10.80 -2.55
N GLY A 151 -9.87 -10.61 -1.37
CA GLY A 151 -10.51 -11.66 -0.59
C GLY A 151 -9.59 -12.33 0.44
N ILE A 152 -8.39 -11.81 0.65
CA ILE A 152 -7.50 -12.31 1.71
C ILE A 152 -8.08 -11.99 3.10
N GLY A 153 -8.77 -10.86 3.26
CA GLY A 153 -9.48 -10.52 4.49
C GLY A 153 -10.53 -11.58 4.87
N ASP A 154 -11.31 -12.04 3.91
CA ASP A 154 -12.31 -13.10 4.13
C ASP A 154 -11.67 -14.44 4.49
N TYR A 155 -10.54 -14.78 3.86
CA TYR A 155 -9.78 -15.98 4.21
C TYR A 155 -9.28 -15.91 5.67
N ILE A 156 -8.70 -14.79 6.08
CA ILE A 156 -8.22 -14.60 7.47
C ILE A 156 -9.38 -14.67 8.45
N ALA A 157 -10.49 -13.98 8.17
CA ALA A 157 -11.68 -14.02 8.99
C ALA A 157 -12.20 -15.45 9.18
N HIS A 158 -12.29 -16.22 8.08
CA HIS A 158 -12.73 -17.61 8.10
C HIS A 158 -11.82 -18.49 8.98
N GLU A 159 -10.50 -18.39 8.81
CA GLU A 159 -9.55 -19.20 9.58
C GLU A 159 -9.56 -18.83 11.08
N LEU A 160 -9.70 -17.53 11.41
CA LEU A 160 -9.81 -17.10 12.80
C LEU A 160 -11.10 -17.60 13.46
N MET A 161 -12.26 -17.41 12.81
CA MET A 161 -13.56 -17.88 13.34
C MET A 161 -13.64 -19.41 13.46
N LYS A 162 -12.90 -20.15 12.62
CA LYS A 162 -12.82 -21.61 12.70
C LYS A 162 -12.01 -22.11 13.90
N LYS A 163 -10.99 -21.36 14.31
CA LYS A 163 -10.04 -21.75 15.36
C LYS A 163 -10.27 -21.05 16.70
N THR A 164 -11.12 -20.04 16.75
CA THR A 164 -11.36 -19.22 17.93
C THR A 164 -12.83 -18.79 18.01
N ASP A 165 -13.24 -18.27 19.18
CA ASP A 165 -14.56 -17.66 19.38
C ASP A 165 -14.61 -16.18 18.97
N VAL A 166 -13.59 -15.69 18.24
CA VAL A 166 -13.51 -14.28 17.84
C VAL A 166 -14.42 -14.04 16.64
N GLU A 167 -15.40 -13.16 16.81
CA GLU A 167 -16.26 -12.73 15.70
C GLU A 167 -15.52 -11.73 14.81
N CYS A 168 -15.35 -12.05 13.54
CA CYS A 168 -14.69 -11.20 12.55
C CYS A 168 -15.70 -10.55 11.60
N ARG A 169 -15.40 -9.32 11.16
CA ARG A 169 -16.09 -8.65 10.06
C ARG A 169 -15.06 -8.09 9.11
N VAL A 170 -15.31 -8.24 7.81
CA VAL A 170 -14.39 -7.80 6.75
C VAL A 170 -14.98 -6.60 6.02
N THR A 171 -14.15 -5.63 5.77
CA THR A 171 -14.42 -4.49 4.88
C THR A 171 -13.31 -4.43 3.85
N SER A 172 -13.64 -4.53 2.56
CA SER A 172 -12.70 -4.28 1.49
C SER A 172 -12.95 -2.89 0.93
N LEU A 173 -11.92 -2.03 0.93
CA LEU A 173 -12.05 -0.69 0.38
C LEU A 173 -12.16 -0.68 -1.14
N GLY A 174 -11.41 -1.55 -1.80
CA GLY A 174 -11.39 -1.60 -3.26
C GLY A 174 -11.16 -0.21 -3.88
N HIS A 175 -11.87 0.09 -4.97
CA HIS A 175 -11.69 1.32 -5.74
C HIS A 175 -12.11 2.61 -5.02
N VAL A 176 -12.86 2.55 -3.92
CA VAL A 176 -13.16 3.73 -3.08
C VAL A 176 -11.86 4.40 -2.62
N GLN A 177 -10.81 3.62 -2.40
CA GLN A 177 -9.47 4.11 -2.04
C GLN A 177 -8.83 5.04 -3.08
N ARG A 178 -9.32 5.02 -4.32
CA ARG A 178 -8.88 5.88 -5.44
C ARG A 178 -9.75 7.12 -5.65
N GLY A 179 -10.83 7.28 -4.89
CA GLY A 179 -11.89 8.26 -5.16
C GLY A 179 -11.87 9.52 -4.30
N ALA A 180 -10.98 9.63 -3.31
CA ALA A 180 -10.95 10.78 -2.42
C ALA A 180 -10.32 12.02 -3.07
N PRO A 181 -10.69 13.22 -2.63
CA PRO A 181 -9.97 14.44 -2.96
C PRO A 181 -8.51 14.34 -2.52
N PRO A 182 -7.55 14.81 -3.35
CA PRO A 182 -6.14 14.68 -3.00
C PRO A 182 -5.80 15.48 -1.74
N THR A 183 -5.00 14.88 -0.86
CA THR A 183 -4.46 15.53 0.34
C THR A 183 -3.55 16.70 -0.02
N ALA A 184 -3.28 17.57 0.95
CA ALA A 184 -2.34 18.68 0.77
C ALA A 184 -0.95 18.17 0.36
N SER A 185 -0.49 17.04 0.93
CA SER A 185 0.79 16.42 0.59
C SER A 185 0.87 16.01 -0.87
N ASP A 186 -0.15 15.33 -1.41
CA ASP A 186 -0.18 14.95 -2.83
C ASP A 186 -0.26 16.17 -3.76
N ARG A 187 -1.01 17.21 -3.38
CA ARG A 187 -1.08 18.46 -4.18
C ARG A 187 0.26 19.16 -4.25
N ILE A 188 0.97 19.29 -3.14
CA ILE A 188 2.30 19.90 -3.06
C ILE A 188 3.30 19.07 -3.88
N LEU A 189 3.31 17.76 -3.71
CA LEU A 189 4.18 16.85 -4.45
C LEU A 189 3.93 16.95 -5.96
N ALA A 190 2.67 16.94 -6.38
CA ALA A 190 2.30 17.08 -7.80
C ALA A 190 2.76 18.42 -8.39
N SER A 191 2.60 19.53 -7.65
CA SER A 191 3.07 20.84 -8.07
C SER A 191 4.59 20.88 -8.21
N ALA A 192 5.31 20.35 -7.22
CA ALA A 192 6.78 20.28 -7.24
C ALA A 192 7.30 19.42 -8.40
N PHE A 193 6.70 18.27 -8.63
CA PHE A 193 7.05 17.40 -9.75
C PHE A 193 6.75 18.03 -11.10
N GLY A 194 5.60 18.73 -11.23
CA GLY A 194 5.23 19.42 -12.45
C GLY A 194 6.22 20.54 -12.84
N VAL A 195 6.58 21.38 -11.88
CA VAL A 195 7.58 22.46 -12.09
C VAL A 195 8.91 21.86 -12.52
N TYR A 196 9.42 20.86 -11.79
CA TYR A 196 10.72 20.24 -12.08
C TYR A 196 10.73 19.51 -13.45
N ALA A 197 9.61 18.87 -13.82
CA ALA A 197 9.49 18.21 -15.12
C ALA A 197 9.54 19.20 -16.29
N VAL A 198 8.95 20.40 -16.14
CA VAL A 198 9.04 21.48 -17.13
C VAL A 198 10.49 22.00 -17.23
N ASP A 199 11.15 22.21 -16.09
CA ASP A 199 12.57 22.59 -16.06
C ASP A 199 13.48 21.59 -16.78
N LEU A 200 13.20 20.29 -16.67
CA LEU A 200 13.95 19.26 -17.40
C LEU A 200 13.76 19.39 -18.92
N ILE A 201 12.54 19.67 -19.37
CA ILE A 201 12.23 19.91 -20.79
C ILE A 201 12.96 21.15 -21.30
N ASP A 202 12.90 22.26 -20.57
CA ASP A 202 13.59 23.51 -20.94
C ASP A 202 15.11 23.31 -21.06
N LYS A 203 15.70 22.55 -20.13
CA LYS A 203 17.10 22.17 -20.13
C LYS A 203 17.44 21.02 -21.12
N LYS A 204 16.47 20.56 -21.92
CA LYS A 204 16.59 19.44 -22.87
C LYS A 204 17.13 18.15 -22.24
N LYS A 205 16.79 17.91 -20.96
CA LYS A 205 17.11 16.67 -20.24
C LYS A 205 15.94 15.70 -20.36
N PHE A 206 16.06 14.76 -21.28
CA PHE A 206 15.03 13.76 -21.56
C PHE A 206 15.41 12.38 -21.04
N ASP A 207 14.48 11.42 -21.14
CA ASP A 207 14.59 10.07 -20.57
C ASP A 207 14.82 10.08 -19.05
N ARG A 208 14.28 11.11 -18.41
CA ARG A 208 14.36 11.34 -16.97
C ARG A 208 13.01 11.16 -16.31
N MET A 209 13.01 10.63 -15.09
CA MET A 209 11.87 10.60 -14.18
C MET A 209 12.16 11.58 -13.03
N VAL A 210 11.19 12.43 -12.71
CA VAL A 210 11.24 13.22 -11.47
C VAL A 210 11.05 12.29 -10.27
N ALA A 211 11.75 12.54 -9.18
CA ALA A 211 11.69 11.74 -7.98
C ALA A 211 11.76 12.61 -6.73
N TRP A 212 11.13 12.16 -5.65
CA TRP A 212 11.26 12.75 -4.32
C TRP A 212 12.26 11.96 -3.51
N LYS A 213 13.33 12.61 -3.06
CA LYS A 213 14.37 11.97 -2.27
C LYS A 213 15.02 12.97 -1.32
N ASP A 214 15.21 12.59 -0.06
CA ASP A 214 15.86 13.41 0.97
C ASP A 214 15.27 14.83 1.04
N ARG A 215 13.92 14.94 0.97
CA ARG A 215 13.15 16.21 0.99
C ARG A 215 13.45 17.15 -0.19
N LYS A 216 13.89 16.59 -1.32
CA LYS A 216 14.18 17.34 -2.55
C LYS A 216 13.54 16.65 -3.74
N VAL A 217 13.19 17.45 -4.74
CA VAL A 217 12.90 16.93 -6.07
C VAL A 217 14.21 16.78 -6.81
N ILE A 218 14.46 15.59 -7.31
CA ILE A 218 15.59 15.24 -8.14
C ILE A 218 15.13 14.62 -9.46
N ASP A 219 16.02 14.33 -10.36
CA ASP A 219 15.75 13.52 -11.54
C ASP A 219 16.67 12.29 -11.59
N VAL A 220 16.11 11.17 -12.03
CA VAL A 220 16.84 9.92 -12.26
C VAL A 220 16.54 9.39 -13.67
N PRO A 221 17.38 8.52 -14.25
CA PRO A 221 16.99 7.82 -15.48
C PRO A 221 15.66 7.09 -15.29
N ILE A 222 14.78 7.13 -16.29
CA ILE A 222 13.47 6.41 -16.21
C ILE A 222 13.70 4.93 -15.92
N ASP A 223 14.77 4.32 -16.44
CA ASP A 223 15.10 2.92 -16.20
C ASP A 223 15.33 2.58 -14.73
N GLU A 224 15.83 3.49 -13.91
CA GLU A 224 15.97 3.26 -12.47
C GLU A 224 14.62 3.16 -11.78
N GLY A 225 13.66 4.01 -12.17
CA GLY A 225 12.32 3.98 -11.62
C GLY A 225 11.53 2.72 -11.97
N ILE A 226 11.72 2.19 -13.18
CA ILE A 226 10.95 1.04 -13.67
C ILE A 226 11.62 -0.33 -13.45
N ARG A 227 12.94 -0.38 -13.22
CA ARG A 227 13.66 -1.64 -12.97
C ARG A 227 13.55 -2.13 -11.54
N THR A 228 13.39 -1.23 -10.60
CA THR A 228 13.39 -1.54 -9.17
C THR A 228 11.98 -1.40 -8.64
N TYR A 229 11.35 -2.52 -8.34
CA TYR A 229 10.10 -2.53 -7.60
C TYR A 229 10.39 -2.19 -6.13
N LYS A 230 9.76 -1.16 -5.61
CA LYS A 230 9.96 -0.69 -4.24
C LYS A 230 9.04 -1.44 -3.28
N ASN A 231 9.59 -2.39 -2.57
CA ASN A 231 8.93 -3.13 -1.51
C ASN A 231 9.17 -2.50 -0.14
N VAL A 232 8.35 -2.85 0.84
CA VAL A 232 8.64 -2.57 2.25
C VAL A 232 9.78 -3.48 2.70
N GLU A 233 10.86 -2.89 3.20
CA GLU A 233 11.98 -3.63 3.73
C GLU A 233 11.78 -3.93 5.23
N ARG A 234 12.25 -5.09 5.70
CA ARG A 234 12.17 -5.44 7.14
C ARG A 234 12.92 -4.46 8.05
N LYS A 235 13.90 -3.74 7.50
CA LYS A 235 14.69 -2.72 8.20
C LYS A 235 14.10 -1.31 8.04
N ASP A 236 12.92 -1.19 7.45
CA ASP A 236 12.24 0.09 7.34
C ASP A 236 11.89 0.62 8.74
N SER A 237 12.14 1.90 8.95
CA SER A 237 11.85 2.56 10.23
C SER A 237 10.39 2.46 10.65
N LEU A 238 9.46 2.39 9.68
CA LEU A 238 8.03 2.19 9.97
C LEU A 238 7.75 0.75 10.44
N VAL A 239 8.47 -0.24 9.91
CA VAL A 239 8.38 -1.63 10.42
C VAL A 239 8.88 -1.69 11.86
N GLU A 240 10.02 -1.07 12.15
CA GLU A 240 10.55 -0.98 13.52
C GLU A 240 9.60 -0.22 14.46
N THR A 241 8.99 0.86 13.98
CA THR A 241 7.98 1.63 14.71
C THR A 241 6.76 0.76 15.05
N ALA A 242 6.20 0.05 14.08
CA ALA A 242 5.05 -0.82 14.29
C ALA A 242 5.35 -1.93 15.33
N LEU A 243 6.53 -2.56 15.23
CA LEU A 243 6.97 -3.57 16.20
C LEU A 243 7.14 -2.98 17.60
N SER A 244 7.65 -1.75 17.72
CA SER A 244 7.83 -1.05 18.99
C SER A 244 6.49 -0.64 19.64
N LEU A 245 5.45 -0.46 18.83
CA LEU A 245 4.07 -0.24 19.27
C LEU A 245 3.32 -1.54 19.61
N ASP A 246 4.03 -2.68 19.65
CA ASP A 246 3.45 -4.02 19.86
C ASP A 246 2.43 -4.42 18.78
N ILE A 247 2.51 -3.84 17.58
CA ILE A 247 1.67 -4.26 16.44
C ILE A 247 2.22 -5.58 15.87
N TYR A 248 1.35 -6.56 15.66
CA TYR A 248 1.75 -7.80 15.00
C TYR A 248 1.85 -7.58 13.49
N LEU A 249 3.05 -7.81 12.95
CA LEU A 249 3.34 -7.70 11.52
C LEU A 249 3.56 -9.06 10.84
N GLY A 250 3.75 -10.10 11.63
CA GLY A 250 4.07 -11.44 11.18
C GLY A 250 5.03 -12.16 12.11
N ASP A 251 5.41 -13.37 11.73
CA ASP A 251 6.25 -14.21 12.55
C ASP A 251 7.70 -13.71 12.54
N LYS A 252 8.35 -13.77 13.70
CA LYS A 252 9.79 -13.56 13.81
C LYS A 252 10.48 -14.73 13.12
N THR A 253 11.16 -14.52 12.03
CA THR A 253 12.05 -15.50 11.39
C THR A 253 13.44 -15.35 11.92
#